data_e5a688533e7aa213e39177a2cbe57546
#
_entry.id   e5a688533e7aa213e39177a2cbe57546
#
_cell.length_a   1.000
_cell.length_b   1.000
_cell.length_c   1.000
_cell.angle_alpha   90.00
_cell.angle_beta   90.00
_cell.angle_gamma   90.00
#
_symmetry.space_group_name_H-M   'P 1'
#
loop_
_entity.id
_entity.type
_entity.pdbx_description
1 polymer ?
#
loop_
_entity_poly.entity_id
_entity_poly.type
_entity_poly.pdbx_seq_one_letter_code
_entity_poly.pdbx_strand_id
1 'polypeptide(L)'
;MEFANVVFYGRLGEQALAMFNLAGELPRWRGAKVLDCPGGPGSLSAVLRGAGIEATAVDPLYALAPEELERRALADLDLTMATQAASGDLRPDFDLDACRQEHLLALEAFLADRRAHPGRYRAASLPQLPFADRSFDLVLCGHLLFSYAPRADGGLMAGAGLDLDWHRQALAELCRVSRQQVRLYPAHTIDLQARRHPYAAALLAALPPGWQGRFTASSYDQGHQGCTDGLHLERCAD
;
A
#
# COMPACT_ATOMS: atom_id res chain seq x y z
N MET A 1 14.97 -11.09 1.99
CA MET A 1 14.87 -9.64 2.33
C MET A 1 14.21 -9.49 3.70
N GLU A 2 14.80 -8.72 4.62
CA GLU A 2 14.25 -8.50 5.98
C GLU A 2 14.52 -7.07 6.44
N PHE A 3 13.57 -6.50 7.20
CA PHE A 3 13.68 -5.17 7.79
C PHE A 3 13.39 -5.20 9.29
N ALA A 4 14.05 -4.33 10.05
CA ALA A 4 13.79 -4.14 11.48
C ALA A 4 12.54 -3.28 11.74
N ASN A 5 12.18 -2.40 10.80
CA ASN A 5 11.07 -1.47 10.89
C ASN A 5 10.35 -1.35 9.54
N VAL A 6 9.15 -0.80 9.57
CA VAL A 6 8.45 -0.39 8.35
C VAL A 6 9.25 0.72 7.66
N VAL A 7 9.55 0.55 6.39
CA VAL A 7 10.33 1.51 5.59
C VAL A 7 9.40 2.49 4.86
N PHE A 8 9.86 3.73 4.76
CA PHE A 8 9.11 4.82 4.13
C PHE A 8 9.67 5.07 2.73
N TYR A 9 9.18 4.33 1.76
CA TYR A 9 9.47 4.55 0.35
C TYR A 9 8.21 4.34 -0.49
N GLY A 10 8.07 5.10 -1.57
CA GLY A 10 6.83 5.11 -2.37
C GLY A 10 7.05 4.65 -3.81
N ARG A 11 5.96 4.47 -4.52
CA ARG A 11 5.95 4.05 -5.92
C ARG A 11 5.26 5.07 -6.80
N LEU A 12 5.54 5.00 -8.10
CA LEU A 12 4.81 5.78 -9.09
C LEU A 12 3.31 5.49 -9.02
N GLY A 13 2.50 6.52 -9.23
CA GLY A 13 1.05 6.39 -9.21
C GLY A 13 0.53 5.38 -10.23
N GLU A 14 1.13 5.31 -11.42
CA GLU A 14 0.80 4.35 -12.46
C GLU A 14 1.05 2.91 -12.01
N GLN A 15 2.15 2.67 -11.30
CA GLN A 15 2.44 1.36 -10.68
C GLN A 15 1.37 1.01 -9.64
N ALA A 16 1.01 1.98 -8.79
CA ALA A 16 -0.05 1.78 -7.80
C ALA A 16 -1.42 1.54 -8.45
N LEU A 17 -1.73 2.20 -9.58
CA LEU A 17 -2.94 1.90 -10.36
C LEU A 17 -2.93 0.45 -10.87
N ALA A 18 -1.78 -0.07 -11.31
CA ALA A 18 -1.63 -1.46 -11.73
C ALA A 18 -1.80 -2.43 -10.54
N MET A 19 -1.19 -2.13 -9.38
CA MET A 19 -1.33 -2.92 -8.13
C MET A 19 -2.80 -3.14 -7.76
N PHE A 20 -3.59 -2.09 -7.84
CA PHE A 20 -4.99 -2.10 -7.42
C PHE A 20 -5.98 -2.36 -8.58
N ASN A 21 -5.50 -2.64 -9.79
CA ASN A 21 -6.34 -2.80 -10.99
C ASN A 21 -7.27 -1.59 -11.22
N LEU A 22 -6.75 -0.37 -11.07
CA LEU A 22 -7.52 0.87 -11.16
C LEU A 22 -7.35 1.61 -12.48
N ALA A 23 -6.32 1.33 -13.28
CA ALA A 23 -5.98 2.10 -14.47
C ALA A 23 -7.17 2.27 -15.44
N GLY A 24 -7.93 1.19 -15.69
CA GLY A 24 -9.14 1.21 -16.53
C GLY A 24 -10.40 1.68 -15.81
N GLU A 25 -10.35 1.89 -14.49
CA GLU A 25 -11.54 2.23 -13.68
C GLU A 25 -11.58 3.71 -13.25
N LEU A 26 -10.53 4.51 -13.51
CA LEU A 26 -10.47 5.90 -13.06
C LEU A 26 -11.71 6.73 -13.42
N PRO A 27 -12.32 6.62 -14.63
CA PRO A 27 -13.53 7.36 -14.96
C PRO A 27 -14.72 7.04 -14.03
N ARG A 28 -14.82 5.80 -13.56
CA ARG A 28 -15.86 5.36 -12.60
C ARG A 28 -15.73 6.06 -11.24
N TRP A 29 -14.50 6.39 -10.82
CA TRP A 29 -14.21 6.98 -9.52
C TRP A 29 -14.12 8.51 -9.54
N ARG A 30 -14.38 9.17 -10.65
CA ARG A 30 -14.37 10.64 -10.73
C ARG A 30 -15.35 11.24 -9.72
N GLY A 31 -14.86 12.19 -8.91
CA GLY A 31 -15.62 12.82 -7.83
C GLY A 31 -15.76 11.96 -6.56
N ALA A 32 -15.30 10.70 -6.58
CA ALA A 32 -15.32 9.85 -5.41
C ALA A 32 -14.24 10.26 -4.39
N LYS A 33 -14.50 9.96 -3.12
CA LYS A 33 -13.52 10.11 -2.03
C LYS A 33 -12.71 8.84 -1.89
N VAL A 34 -11.39 8.93 -2.08
CA VAL A 34 -10.47 7.80 -2.00
C VAL A 34 -9.46 8.03 -0.88
N LEU A 35 -9.27 7.01 -0.05
CA LEU A 35 -8.22 6.98 0.98
C LEU A 35 -7.05 6.12 0.49
N ASP A 36 -5.83 6.66 0.58
CA ASP A 36 -4.55 5.98 0.37
C ASP A 36 -3.88 5.77 1.74
N CYS A 37 -3.83 4.54 2.23
CA CYS A 37 -3.44 4.21 3.61
C CYS A 37 -2.64 2.88 3.71
N PRO A 38 -1.31 2.94 3.99
CA PRO A 38 -0.50 4.14 4.10
C PRO A 38 -0.20 4.74 2.73
N GLY A 39 -0.15 6.07 2.66
CA GLY A 39 0.19 6.75 1.41
C GLY A 39 1.69 6.77 1.12
N GLY A 40 2.53 6.71 2.17
CA GLY A 40 3.99 6.77 2.00
C GLY A 40 4.45 7.98 1.17
N PRO A 41 5.68 7.97 0.63
CA PRO A 41 6.16 8.99 -0.29
C PRO A 41 5.88 8.63 -1.77
N GLY A 42 4.71 8.00 -2.04
CA GLY A 42 4.28 7.61 -3.38
C GLY A 42 3.45 8.67 -4.09
N SER A 43 3.35 8.58 -5.42
CA SER A 43 2.62 9.57 -6.22
C SER A 43 1.17 9.18 -6.56
N LEU A 44 0.63 8.11 -5.96
CA LEU A 44 -0.75 7.64 -6.23
C LEU A 44 -1.79 8.74 -5.99
N SER A 45 -1.72 9.41 -4.84
CA SER A 45 -2.67 10.47 -4.50
C SER A 45 -2.64 11.65 -5.49
N ALA A 46 -1.47 11.99 -6.04
CA ALA A 46 -1.33 13.00 -7.09
C ALA A 46 -2.04 12.56 -8.39
N VAL A 47 -1.80 11.33 -8.83
CA VAL A 47 -2.41 10.75 -10.04
C VAL A 47 -3.93 10.68 -9.89
N LEU A 48 -4.44 10.23 -8.76
CA LEU A 48 -5.88 10.18 -8.49
C LEU A 48 -6.53 11.57 -8.56
N ARG A 49 -5.88 12.60 -7.98
CA ARG A 49 -6.39 13.98 -8.07
C ARG A 49 -6.35 14.51 -9.49
N GLY A 50 -5.30 14.21 -10.26
CA GLY A 50 -5.23 14.53 -11.69
C GLY A 50 -6.38 13.93 -12.50
N ALA A 51 -6.91 12.79 -12.08
CA ALA A 51 -8.08 12.14 -12.68
C ALA A 51 -9.43 12.69 -12.16
N GLY A 52 -9.41 13.70 -11.28
CA GLY A 52 -10.63 14.30 -10.71
C GLY A 52 -11.23 13.51 -9.55
N ILE A 53 -10.40 12.77 -8.81
CA ILE A 53 -10.78 11.97 -7.63
C ILE A 53 -10.35 12.71 -6.37
N GLU A 54 -11.19 12.74 -5.34
CA GLU A 54 -10.88 13.38 -4.06
C GLU A 54 -9.98 12.46 -3.20
N ALA A 55 -8.69 12.38 -3.54
CA ALA A 55 -7.73 11.56 -2.82
C ALA A 55 -7.26 12.23 -1.52
N THR A 56 -7.23 11.45 -0.44
CA THR A 56 -6.59 11.77 0.84
C THR A 56 -5.60 10.67 1.17
N ALA A 57 -4.37 11.05 1.52
CA ALA A 57 -3.33 10.11 1.95
C ALA A 57 -3.13 10.19 3.47
N VAL A 58 -2.85 9.05 4.11
CA VAL A 58 -2.48 9.00 5.52
C VAL A 58 -1.20 8.21 5.71
N ASP A 59 -0.31 8.73 6.55
CA ASP A 59 0.91 8.06 6.98
C ASP A 59 1.38 8.70 8.29
N PRO A 60 1.84 7.96 9.32
CA PRO A 60 2.30 8.56 10.56
C PRO A 60 3.46 9.56 10.35
N LEU A 61 4.30 9.33 9.35
CA LEU A 61 5.45 10.19 9.06
C LEU A 61 5.07 11.56 8.45
N TYR A 62 3.82 11.74 8.02
CA TYR A 62 3.37 13.06 7.53
C TYR A 62 3.35 14.16 8.62
N ALA A 63 3.57 13.78 9.89
CA ALA A 63 3.81 14.72 10.98
C ALA A 63 5.19 15.41 10.90
N LEU A 64 6.14 14.84 10.16
CA LEU A 64 7.49 15.37 10.02
C LEU A 64 7.52 16.64 9.16
N ALA A 65 8.50 17.51 9.42
CA ALA A 65 8.83 18.62 8.54
C ALA A 65 9.20 18.13 7.13
N PRO A 66 8.94 18.91 6.07
CA PRO A 66 9.16 18.45 4.69
C PRO A 66 10.57 17.96 4.42
N GLU A 67 11.59 18.66 4.94
CA GLU A 67 13.00 18.34 4.72
C GLU A 67 13.41 17.04 5.47
N GLU A 68 12.82 16.81 6.63
CA GLU A 68 13.04 15.58 7.42
C GLU A 68 12.36 14.38 6.75
N LEU A 69 11.16 14.59 6.23
CA LEU A 69 10.40 13.59 5.50
C LEU A 69 11.15 13.14 4.23
N GLU A 70 11.67 14.11 3.45
CA GLU A 70 12.48 13.84 2.25
C GLU A 70 13.74 13.05 2.60
N ARG A 71 14.50 13.52 3.60
CA ARG A 71 15.71 12.84 4.09
C ARG A 71 15.40 11.40 4.54
N ARG A 72 14.29 11.20 5.25
CA ARG A 72 13.85 9.85 5.68
C ARG A 72 13.49 8.97 4.49
N ALA A 73 12.76 9.49 3.52
CA ALA A 73 12.39 8.73 2.32
C ALA A 73 13.61 8.29 1.51
N LEU A 74 14.61 9.17 1.34
CA LEU A 74 15.86 8.83 0.66
C LEU A 74 16.66 7.77 1.41
N ALA A 75 16.79 7.91 2.73
CA ALA A 75 17.51 6.92 3.55
C ALA A 75 16.84 5.54 3.51
N ASP A 76 15.50 5.49 3.60
CA ASP A 76 14.75 4.25 3.54
C ASP A 76 14.76 3.63 2.12
N LEU A 77 14.82 4.46 1.07
CA LEU A 77 15.01 3.99 -0.30
C LEU A 77 16.38 3.33 -0.46
N ASP A 78 17.46 4.00 -0.02
CA ASP A 78 18.81 3.44 -0.12
C ASP A 78 18.94 2.12 0.68
N LEU A 79 18.38 2.06 1.88
CA LEU A 79 18.30 0.83 2.69
C LEU A 79 17.55 -0.27 1.94
N THR A 80 16.42 0.07 1.31
CA THR A 80 15.59 -0.91 0.58
C THR A 80 16.33 -1.46 -0.62
N MET A 81 16.95 -0.60 -1.44
CA MET A 81 17.72 -1.03 -2.61
C MET A 81 18.89 -1.92 -2.22
N ALA A 82 19.66 -1.55 -1.19
CA ALA A 82 20.76 -2.37 -0.69
C ALA A 82 20.28 -3.74 -0.17
N THR A 83 19.15 -3.76 0.55
CA THR A 83 18.56 -5.00 1.09
C THR A 83 18.05 -5.90 -0.04
N GLN A 84 17.42 -5.33 -1.06
CA GLN A 84 16.94 -6.07 -2.22
C GLN A 84 18.08 -6.65 -3.03
N ALA A 85 19.13 -5.87 -3.29
CA ALA A 85 20.32 -6.33 -4.02
C ALA A 85 21.04 -7.49 -3.32
N ALA A 86 21.05 -7.49 -1.99
CA ALA A 86 21.67 -8.56 -1.20
C ALA A 86 20.75 -9.78 -0.99
N SER A 87 19.47 -9.69 -1.34
CA SER A 87 18.52 -10.79 -1.15
C SER A 87 18.46 -11.70 -2.37
N GLY A 88 18.06 -12.96 -2.19
CA GLY A 88 17.70 -13.85 -3.30
C GLY A 88 16.20 -13.81 -3.65
N ASP A 89 15.47 -12.76 -3.22
CA ASP A 89 14.03 -12.70 -3.31
C ASP A 89 13.52 -12.09 -4.63
N LEU A 90 14.42 -11.56 -5.47
CA LEU A 90 14.08 -10.99 -6.78
C LEU A 90 14.58 -11.86 -7.93
N ARG A 91 13.88 -11.81 -9.06
CA ARG A 91 14.33 -12.45 -10.30
C ARG A 91 15.67 -11.85 -10.77
N PRO A 92 16.56 -12.66 -11.37
CA PRO A 92 17.87 -12.19 -11.83
C PRO A 92 17.82 -11.09 -12.91
N ASP A 93 16.71 -11.01 -13.65
CA ASP A 93 16.47 -10.04 -14.72
C ASP A 93 15.73 -8.79 -14.24
N PHE A 94 15.45 -8.66 -12.93
CA PHE A 94 14.78 -7.48 -12.38
C PHE A 94 15.76 -6.30 -12.32
N ASP A 95 15.39 -5.19 -12.99
CA ASP A 95 16.23 -4.00 -13.07
C ASP A 95 16.06 -3.12 -11.81
N LEU A 96 16.97 -3.31 -10.86
CA LEU A 96 16.99 -2.53 -9.61
C LEU A 96 17.35 -1.05 -9.83
N ASP A 97 18.14 -0.73 -10.85
CA ASP A 97 18.52 0.67 -11.12
C ASP A 97 17.31 1.43 -11.70
N ALA A 98 16.60 0.82 -12.65
CA ALA A 98 15.33 1.37 -13.13
C ALA A 98 14.31 1.52 -11.99
N CYS A 99 14.17 0.50 -11.15
CA CYS A 99 13.29 0.54 -9.97
C CYS A 99 13.65 1.70 -9.03
N ARG A 100 14.94 1.92 -8.76
CA ARG A 100 15.40 3.06 -7.94
C ARG A 100 15.02 4.40 -8.55
N GLN A 101 15.21 4.57 -9.85
CA GLN A 101 14.84 5.81 -10.55
C GLN A 101 13.33 6.09 -10.45
N GLU A 102 12.49 5.08 -10.62
CA GLU A 102 11.04 5.19 -10.48
C GLU A 102 10.63 5.62 -9.07
N HIS A 103 11.29 5.11 -8.03
CA HIS A 103 11.05 5.55 -6.64
C HIS A 103 11.46 7.02 -6.40
N LEU A 104 12.56 7.49 -7.02
CA LEU A 104 12.97 8.90 -6.94
C LEU A 104 11.94 9.81 -7.63
N LEU A 105 11.46 9.44 -8.82
CA LEU A 105 10.40 10.17 -9.51
C LEU A 105 9.09 10.20 -8.69
N ALA A 106 8.75 9.10 -8.04
CA ALA A 106 7.58 9.03 -7.16
C ALA A 106 7.71 9.99 -5.97
N LEU A 107 8.90 10.03 -5.33
CA LEU A 107 9.20 10.95 -4.23
C LEU A 107 9.11 12.41 -4.67
N GLU A 108 9.69 12.78 -5.82
CA GLU A 108 9.60 14.12 -6.36
C GLU A 108 8.14 14.56 -6.58
N ALA A 109 7.35 13.72 -7.23
CA ALA A 109 5.93 13.98 -7.48
C ALA A 109 5.13 14.08 -6.18
N PHE A 110 5.41 13.21 -5.19
CA PHE A 110 4.80 13.27 -3.86
C PHE A 110 5.10 14.61 -3.16
N LEU A 111 6.38 15.03 -3.12
CA LEU A 111 6.79 16.27 -2.46
C LEU A 111 6.16 17.50 -3.12
N ALA A 112 6.07 17.51 -4.44
CA ALA A 112 5.40 18.58 -5.20
C ALA A 112 3.91 18.64 -4.85
N ASP A 113 3.22 17.50 -4.88
CA ASP A 113 1.79 17.42 -4.62
C ASP A 113 1.45 17.73 -3.15
N ARG A 114 2.26 17.26 -2.19
CA ARG A 114 2.08 17.57 -0.77
C ARG A 114 2.23 19.07 -0.49
N ARG A 115 3.17 19.75 -1.17
CA ARG A 115 3.30 21.23 -1.07
C ARG A 115 2.07 21.94 -1.63
N ALA A 116 1.53 21.47 -2.74
CA ALA A 116 0.35 22.07 -3.37
C ALA A 116 -0.95 21.78 -2.59
N HIS A 117 -1.04 20.62 -1.93
CA HIS A 117 -2.26 20.13 -1.28
C HIS A 117 -2.02 19.62 0.16
N PRO A 118 -1.42 20.44 1.07
CA PRO A 118 -0.99 19.94 2.39
C PRO A 118 -2.14 19.36 3.23
N GLY A 119 -3.35 19.87 3.10
CA GLY A 119 -4.54 19.37 3.82
C GLY A 119 -5.02 17.99 3.38
N ARG A 120 -4.48 17.43 2.28
CA ARG A 120 -4.81 16.09 1.79
C ARG A 120 -3.85 15.00 2.30
N TYR A 121 -2.80 15.38 3.02
CA TYR A 121 -1.83 14.49 3.64
C TYR A 121 -1.94 14.58 5.16
N ARG A 122 -2.39 13.51 5.81
CA ARG A 122 -2.72 13.54 7.23
C ARG A 122 -1.87 12.55 8.01
N ALA A 123 -1.32 12.99 9.13
CA ALA A 123 -0.60 12.13 10.06
C ALA A 123 -1.58 11.22 10.79
N ALA A 124 -1.61 9.94 10.42
CA ALA A 124 -2.44 8.92 11.06
C ALA A 124 -1.90 7.53 10.72
N SER A 125 -2.26 6.52 11.50
CA SER A 125 -1.82 5.14 11.31
C SER A 125 -2.92 4.13 11.64
N LEU A 126 -2.90 2.99 10.95
CA LEU A 126 -3.65 1.80 11.35
C LEU A 126 -3.13 1.29 12.70
N PRO A 127 -3.99 0.63 13.50
CA PRO A 127 -5.35 0.22 13.20
C PRO A 127 -6.42 1.23 13.64
N GLN A 128 -6.08 2.52 13.84
CA GLN A 128 -7.05 3.55 14.24
C GLN A 128 -6.89 4.79 13.37
N LEU A 129 -7.93 5.13 12.60
CA LEU A 129 -7.94 6.26 11.69
C LEU A 129 -8.90 7.36 12.19
N PRO A 130 -8.52 8.65 12.09
CA PRO A 130 -9.32 9.77 12.62
C PRO A 130 -10.44 10.16 11.61
N PHE A 131 -11.16 9.19 11.10
CA PHE A 131 -12.26 9.39 10.17
C PHE A 131 -13.54 8.73 10.68
N ALA A 132 -14.68 9.33 10.36
CA ALA A 132 -15.99 8.74 10.63
C ALA A 132 -16.19 7.47 9.78
N ASP A 133 -17.14 6.64 10.17
CA ASP A 133 -17.55 5.46 9.40
C ASP A 133 -17.98 5.88 7.99
N ARG A 134 -17.66 5.02 7.01
CA ARG A 134 -18.08 5.21 5.62
C ARG A 134 -17.70 6.58 5.03
N SER A 135 -16.52 7.13 5.41
CA SER A 135 -16.03 8.44 4.93
C SER A 135 -15.52 8.42 3.50
N PHE A 136 -15.10 7.26 3.01
CA PHE A 136 -14.47 7.10 1.70
C PHE A 136 -15.23 6.09 0.85
N ASP A 137 -15.33 6.34 -0.45
CA ASP A 137 -15.96 5.41 -1.40
C ASP A 137 -15.06 4.22 -1.68
N LEU A 138 -13.75 4.45 -1.76
CA LEU A 138 -12.71 3.45 -1.97
C LEU A 138 -11.56 3.67 -1.00
N VAL A 139 -11.03 2.59 -0.43
CA VAL A 139 -9.84 2.60 0.41
C VAL A 139 -8.78 1.70 -0.23
N LEU A 140 -7.57 2.24 -0.38
CA LEU A 140 -6.42 1.56 -0.97
C LEU A 140 -5.36 1.36 0.11
N CYS A 141 -4.85 0.13 0.23
CA CYS A 141 -3.78 -0.17 1.17
C CYS A 141 -2.68 -0.96 0.46
N GLY A 142 -1.60 -0.24 0.13
CA GLY A 142 -0.45 -0.79 -0.56
C GLY A 142 0.72 -1.07 0.38
N HIS A 143 1.32 -2.26 0.26
CA HIS A 143 2.59 -2.62 0.89
C HIS A 143 2.67 -2.39 2.42
N LEU A 144 1.58 -2.54 3.15
CA LEU A 144 1.58 -2.54 4.62
C LEU A 144 1.08 -3.89 5.13
N LEU A 145 -0.20 -4.21 4.91
CA LEU A 145 -0.72 -5.52 5.25
C LEU A 145 0.03 -6.59 4.43
N PHE A 146 0.24 -7.72 5.05
CA PHE A 146 1.01 -8.86 4.54
C PHE A 146 2.52 -8.57 4.40
N SER A 147 2.91 -7.45 3.77
CA SER A 147 4.31 -7.11 3.55
C SER A 147 5.10 -7.02 4.85
N TYR A 148 4.53 -6.43 5.90
CA TYR A 148 5.22 -6.28 7.19
C TYR A 148 4.78 -7.31 8.25
N ALA A 149 4.21 -8.43 7.84
CA ALA A 149 4.10 -9.62 8.66
C ALA A 149 5.51 -10.15 9.03
N PRO A 150 5.63 -10.99 10.08
CA PRO A 150 6.88 -11.66 10.38
C PRO A 150 7.44 -12.43 9.17
N ARG A 151 8.75 -12.47 9.02
CA ARG A 151 9.40 -13.22 7.91
C ARG A 151 9.00 -14.71 7.92
N ALA A 152 8.85 -15.29 9.09
CA ALA A 152 8.39 -16.68 9.26
C ALA A 152 7.00 -16.92 8.66
N ASP A 153 6.16 -15.89 8.58
CA ASP A 153 4.81 -15.93 8.03
C ASP A 153 4.74 -15.42 6.57
N GLY A 154 5.88 -15.14 5.95
CA GLY A 154 5.94 -14.73 4.54
C GLY A 154 6.04 -13.22 4.30
N GLY A 155 6.19 -12.42 5.35
CA GLY A 155 6.40 -10.98 5.26
C GLY A 155 7.89 -10.58 5.24
N LEU A 156 8.17 -9.34 5.62
CA LEU A 156 9.49 -8.70 5.56
C LEU A 156 10.10 -8.40 6.94
N MET A 157 9.37 -8.62 8.04
CA MET A 157 9.86 -8.22 9.36
C MET A 157 10.78 -9.27 9.97
N ALA A 158 11.98 -8.83 10.39
CA ALA A 158 12.96 -9.68 11.07
C ALA A 158 12.52 -10.12 12.48
N GLY A 159 11.58 -9.42 13.10
CA GLY A 159 11.02 -9.71 14.43
C GLY A 159 9.55 -10.10 14.37
N ALA A 160 8.83 -9.75 15.44
CA ALA A 160 7.39 -10.06 15.57
C ALA A 160 6.53 -9.45 14.47
N GLY A 161 6.97 -8.33 13.88
CA GLY A 161 6.26 -7.67 12.80
C GLY A 161 4.83 -7.27 13.16
N LEU A 162 4.03 -7.05 12.13
CA LEU A 162 2.59 -6.87 12.25
C LEU A 162 1.94 -8.27 12.22
N ASP A 163 1.51 -8.77 13.36
CA ASP A 163 0.94 -10.11 13.49
C ASP A 163 -0.48 -10.23 12.90
N LEU A 164 -1.05 -11.43 12.93
CA LEU A 164 -2.38 -11.68 12.39
C LEU A 164 -3.48 -10.89 13.12
N ASP A 165 -3.36 -10.68 14.42
CA ASP A 165 -4.37 -9.94 15.17
C ASP A 165 -4.33 -8.45 14.85
N TRP A 166 -3.13 -7.89 14.66
CA TRP A 166 -2.98 -6.53 14.14
C TRP A 166 -3.59 -6.41 12.72
N HIS A 167 -3.36 -7.39 11.84
CA HIS A 167 -3.96 -7.42 10.50
C HIS A 167 -5.49 -7.44 10.54
N ARG A 168 -6.09 -8.20 11.45
CA ARG A 168 -7.55 -8.23 11.66
C ARG A 168 -8.10 -6.86 12.07
N GLN A 169 -7.46 -6.21 13.04
CA GLN A 169 -7.83 -4.88 13.48
C GLN A 169 -7.70 -3.84 12.37
N ALA A 170 -6.58 -3.86 11.65
CA ALA A 170 -6.33 -2.96 10.53
C ALA A 170 -7.36 -3.16 9.40
N LEU A 171 -7.68 -4.40 9.05
CA LEU A 171 -8.69 -4.70 8.03
C LEU A 171 -10.09 -4.22 8.45
N ALA A 172 -10.48 -4.46 9.70
CA ALA A 172 -11.75 -3.99 10.24
C ALA A 172 -11.86 -2.46 10.15
N GLU A 173 -10.77 -1.75 10.46
CA GLU A 173 -10.70 -0.29 10.38
C GLU A 173 -10.80 0.22 8.93
N LEU A 174 -10.09 -0.41 7.98
CA LEU A 174 -10.21 -0.07 6.55
C LEU A 174 -11.64 -0.28 6.05
N CYS A 175 -12.28 -1.38 6.46
CA CYS A 175 -13.70 -1.65 6.16
C CYS A 175 -14.64 -0.63 6.84
N ARG A 176 -14.36 -0.21 8.08
CA ARG A 176 -15.18 0.78 8.81
C ARG A 176 -15.21 2.12 8.08
N VAL A 177 -14.05 2.63 7.66
CA VAL A 177 -13.96 3.94 6.99
C VAL A 177 -14.39 3.89 5.52
N SER A 178 -14.53 2.70 4.93
CA SER A 178 -14.95 2.53 3.54
C SER A 178 -16.46 2.41 3.39
N ARG A 179 -17.01 3.07 2.38
CA ARG A 179 -18.42 2.98 1.99
C ARG A 179 -18.68 1.81 1.05
N GLN A 180 -17.76 1.54 0.11
CA GLN A 180 -18.01 0.59 -0.98
C GLN A 180 -16.93 -0.48 -1.11
N GLN A 181 -15.66 -0.10 -1.26
CA GLN A 181 -14.57 -1.03 -1.57
C GLN A 181 -13.31 -0.78 -0.76
N VAL A 182 -12.59 -1.86 -0.45
CA VAL A 182 -11.21 -1.83 0.05
C VAL A 182 -10.34 -2.69 -0.87
N ARG A 183 -9.21 -2.18 -1.35
CA ARG A 183 -8.25 -2.93 -2.15
C ARG A 183 -6.90 -2.96 -1.44
N LEU A 184 -6.39 -4.16 -1.23
CA LEU A 184 -5.11 -4.42 -0.57
C LEU A 184 -4.12 -5.00 -1.59
N TYR A 185 -2.88 -4.55 -1.55
CA TYR A 185 -1.80 -5.12 -2.35
C TYR A 185 -0.46 -5.04 -1.59
N PRO A 186 0.39 -6.08 -1.65
CA PRO A 186 0.13 -7.42 -2.15
C PRO A 186 -0.75 -8.24 -1.21
N ALA A 187 -1.32 -9.36 -1.68
CA ALA A 187 -1.91 -10.40 -0.84
C ALA A 187 -1.12 -11.72 -0.96
N HIS A 188 0.15 -11.61 -1.26
CA HIS A 188 1.10 -12.72 -1.43
C HIS A 188 2.36 -12.50 -0.57
N THR A 189 3.16 -13.56 -0.42
CA THR A 189 4.44 -13.52 0.29
C THR A 189 5.48 -12.71 -0.50
N ILE A 190 6.46 -12.16 0.22
CA ILE A 190 7.54 -11.36 -0.37
C ILE A 190 8.81 -12.21 -0.41
N ASP A 191 8.84 -13.12 -1.37
CA ASP A 191 9.97 -13.99 -1.69
C ASP A 191 10.01 -14.28 -3.19
N LEU A 192 11.09 -14.89 -3.68
CA LEU A 192 11.28 -15.16 -5.12
C LEU A 192 10.11 -15.95 -5.71
N GLN A 193 9.60 -16.94 -4.99
CA GLN A 193 8.47 -17.79 -5.40
C GLN A 193 7.20 -17.39 -4.63
N ALA A 194 6.71 -16.18 -4.91
CA ALA A 194 5.57 -15.62 -4.23
C ALA A 194 4.34 -16.54 -4.27
N ARG A 195 3.68 -16.69 -3.12
CA ARG A 195 2.47 -17.49 -2.92
C ARG A 195 1.45 -16.64 -2.18
N ARG A 196 0.19 -16.99 -2.22
CA ARG A 196 -0.81 -16.31 -1.37
C ARG A 196 -0.35 -16.29 0.08
N HIS A 197 -0.46 -15.12 0.70
CA HIS A 197 -0.01 -14.93 2.07
C HIS A 197 -0.86 -15.78 3.03
N PRO A 198 -0.26 -16.48 4.03
CA PRO A 198 -1.00 -17.32 4.97
C PRO A 198 -2.14 -16.60 5.70
N TYR A 199 -1.95 -15.31 6.02
CA TYR A 199 -2.98 -14.52 6.71
C TYR A 199 -4.20 -14.21 5.83
N ALA A 200 -4.09 -14.24 4.50
CA ALA A 200 -5.16 -13.80 3.62
C ALA A 200 -6.45 -14.60 3.78
N ALA A 201 -6.36 -15.94 3.92
CA ALA A 201 -7.53 -16.79 4.15
C ALA A 201 -8.20 -16.49 5.50
N ALA A 202 -7.39 -16.28 6.56
CA ALA A 202 -7.91 -15.95 7.90
C ALA A 202 -8.57 -14.55 7.92
N LEU A 203 -8.06 -13.59 7.16
CA LEU A 203 -8.66 -12.27 7.02
C LEU A 203 -9.98 -12.32 6.25
N LEU A 204 -10.06 -13.10 5.16
CA LEU A 204 -11.31 -13.31 4.43
C LEU A 204 -12.40 -13.96 5.30
N ALA A 205 -12.02 -14.93 6.14
CA ALA A 205 -12.94 -15.57 7.06
C ALA A 205 -13.41 -14.66 8.21
N ALA A 206 -12.66 -13.61 8.51
CA ALA A 206 -12.92 -12.65 9.59
C ALA A 206 -13.45 -11.30 9.10
N LEU A 207 -13.93 -11.23 7.86
CA LEU A 207 -14.50 -9.97 7.33
C LEU A 207 -15.70 -9.53 8.17
N PRO A 208 -15.86 -8.21 8.39
CA PRO A 208 -17.03 -7.67 9.06
C PRO A 208 -18.33 -8.04 8.31
N PRO A 209 -19.47 -8.15 9.01
CA PRO A 209 -20.75 -8.39 8.36
C PRO A 209 -21.04 -7.40 7.22
N GLY A 210 -21.61 -7.91 6.13
CA GLY A 210 -21.90 -7.10 4.94
C GLY A 210 -20.69 -6.86 4.03
N TRP A 211 -19.58 -7.57 4.23
CA TRP A 211 -18.43 -7.55 3.34
C TRP A 211 -18.16 -8.91 2.72
N GLN A 212 -17.73 -8.87 1.47
CA GLN A 212 -17.21 -10.04 0.75
C GLN A 212 -15.86 -9.70 0.11
N GLY A 213 -15.04 -10.70 -0.14
CA GLY A 213 -13.71 -10.50 -0.69
C GLY A 213 -13.31 -11.56 -1.70
N ARG A 214 -12.43 -11.16 -2.63
CA ARG A 214 -11.84 -12.07 -3.62
C ARG A 214 -10.38 -11.71 -3.88
N PHE A 215 -9.59 -12.68 -4.27
CA PHE A 215 -8.28 -12.44 -4.84
C PHE A 215 -8.40 -11.93 -6.28
N THR A 216 -7.51 -11.01 -6.64
CA THR A 216 -7.46 -10.43 -7.99
C THR A 216 -6.00 -10.31 -8.40
N ALA A 217 -5.63 -10.96 -9.49
CA ALA A 217 -4.26 -10.86 -10.01
C ALA A 217 -3.95 -9.41 -10.41
N SER A 218 -2.76 -8.94 -10.08
CA SER A 218 -2.25 -7.63 -10.47
C SER A 218 -1.32 -7.77 -11.67
N SER A 219 -1.29 -6.75 -12.52
CA SER A 219 -0.32 -6.63 -13.62
C SER A 219 0.98 -5.95 -13.18
N TYR A 220 1.08 -5.50 -11.93
CA TYR A 220 2.30 -4.88 -11.40
C TYR A 220 3.42 -5.92 -11.22
N ASP A 221 4.56 -5.64 -11.83
CA ASP A 221 5.78 -6.45 -11.65
C ASP A 221 6.57 -5.96 -10.43
N GLN A 222 6.59 -6.77 -9.39
CA GLN A 222 7.35 -6.51 -8.16
C GLN A 222 8.74 -7.20 -8.16
N GLY A 223 9.11 -7.86 -9.25
CA GLY A 223 10.38 -8.59 -9.37
C GLY A 223 10.35 -10.02 -8.81
N HIS A 224 9.19 -10.50 -8.35
CA HIS A 224 9.00 -11.88 -7.90
C HIS A 224 8.48 -12.78 -9.02
N GLN A 225 8.47 -14.09 -8.77
CA GLN A 225 7.79 -15.09 -9.61
C GLN A 225 6.53 -15.57 -8.88
N GLY A 226 5.59 -16.13 -9.63
CA GLY A 226 4.42 -16.79 -9.05
C GLY A 226 3.24 -15.87 -8.82
N CYS A 227 2.75 -15.80 -7.58
CA CYS A 227 1.52 -15.10 -7.26
C CYS A 227 1.67 -13.57 -7.31
N THR A 228 0.73 -12.90 -7.98
CA THR A 228 0.65 -11.43 -8.04
C THR A 228 -0.65 -10.90 -7.42
N ASP A 229 -1.37 -11.74 -6.65
CA ASP A 229 -2.69 -11.39 -6.15
C ASP A 229 -2.67 -10.19 -5.20
N GLY A 230 -3.64 -9.30 -5.42
CA GLY A 230 -4.20 -8.41 -4.40
C GLY A 230 -5.47 -8.99 -3.79
N LEU A 231 -6.01 -8.35 -2.79
CA LEU A 231 -7.28 -8.70 -2.15
C LEU A 231 -8.26 -7.55 -2.33
N HIS A 232 -9.34 -7.80 -3.06
CA HIS A 232 -10.42 -6.85 -3.28
C HIS A 232 -11.61 -7.20 -2.40
N LEU A 233 -12.04 -6.25 -1.60
CA LEU A 233 -13.20 -6.36 -0.72
C LEU A 233 -14.28 -5.41 -1.18
N GLU A 234 -15.52 -5.87 -1.15
CA GLU A 234 -16.69 -5.10 -1.54
C GLU A 234 -17.76 -5.21 -0.45
N ARG A 235 -18.43 -4.09 -0.18
CA ARG A 235 -19.61 -4.12 0.67
C ARG A 235 -20.76 -4.73 -0.12
N CYS A 236 -21.44 -5.73 0.48
CA CYS A 236 -22.65 -6.31 -0.10
C CYS A 236 -23.71 -5.22 -0.25
N ALA A 237 -24.50 -5.30 -1.31
CA ALA A 237 -25.70 -4.48 -1.44
C ALA A 237 -26.69 -4.86 -0.32
N ASP A 238 -27.28 -3.86 0.33
CA ASP A 238 -28.36 -4.06 1.31
C ASP A 238 -29.62 -4.61 0.62
#